data_da40534dbe97bdb905d000886561a6fa
#
_entry.id   da40534dbe97bdb905d000886561a6fa
#
_cell.length_a   1.000
_cell.length_b   1.000
_cell.length_c   1.000
_cell.angle_alpha   90.00
_cell.angle_beta   90.00
_cell.angle_gamma   90.00
#
_symmetry.space_group_name_H-M   'P 1'
#
loop_
_entity.id
_entity.type
_entity.pdbx_description
1 polymer ?
#
loop_
_entity_poly.entity_id
_entity_poly.type
_entity_poly.pdbx_seq_one_letter_code
_entity_poly.pdbx_strand_id
1 'polypeptide(L)'
;MLNKSKLIFILFLPIIFNCTTINLERKVDPPTKSYVKVLHTVRILECLPEYQAMCPVGDFMSMGSGMIVNIIEGQTIVITAGHVCESEIDENRISKHQQELSVVDYKGNQHQAHVIKATQDNGMGSVDMCALWVPTLKEGGVDFSMFAPRPGQEVYYLGSPAGIYHPPVTPILTGLFSGDIDASNAMVGVPAVGGSSGSVILDMNNKMVGVLWAAHNFHHVTIMTNWYASSLFLYDIIQMYTGKTEINLPLLRR
;
A
#
# COMPACT_ATOMS: atom_id res chain seq x y z
N MET A 1 41.54 -67.56 -47.04
CA MET A 1 40.21 -67.20 -46.43
C MET A 1 40.36 -65.86 -45.66
N LEU A 2 39.97 -64.74 -46.27
CA LEU A 2 40.08 -63.40 -45.66
C LEU A 2 38.78 -63.11 -44.96
N ASN A 3 38.87 -62.89 -43.66
CA ASN A 3 37.74 -62.50 -42.82
C ASN A 3 37.64 -60.97 -42.83
N LYS A 4 36.62 -60.41 -43.46
CA LYS A 4 36.34 -58.91 -43.51
C LYS A 4 35.61 -58.52 -42.28
N SER A 5 36.33 -57.96 -41.30
CA SER A 5 35.75 -57.25 -40.16
C SER A 5 35.15 -55.94 -40.63
N LYS A 6 33.84 -55.79 -40.53
CA LYS A 6 33.10 -54.54 -40.79
C LYS A 6 33.19 -53.66 -39.56
N LEU A 7 33.96 -52.58 -39.66
CA LEU A 7 34.04 -51.52 -38.68
C LEU A 7 32.78 -50.62 -38.79
N ILE A 8 31.87 -50.71 -37.81
CA ILE A 8 30.70 -49.84 -37.73
C ILE A 8 31.14 -48.55 -37.02
N PHE A 9 31.24 -47.46 -37.77
CA PHE A 9 31.45 -46.13 -37.24
C PHE A 9 30.08 -45.61 -36.71
N ILE A 10 29.91 -45.57 -35.39
CA ILE A 10 28.77 -44.90 -34.76
C ILE A 10 29.12 -43.40 -34.69
N LEU A 11 28.48 -42.62 -35.53
CA LEU A 11 28.58 -41.16 -35.51
C LEU A 11 27.77 -40.66 -34.30
N PHE A 12 28.45 -40.32 -33.21
CA PHE A 12 27.85 -39.55 -32.13
C PHE A 12 27.63 -38.10 -32.59
N LEU A 13 26.39 -37.75 -32.95
CA LEU A 13 25.98 -36.38 -33.14
C LEU A 13 25.79 -35.75 -31.77
N PRO A 14 26.54 -34.71 -31.36
CA PRO A 14 26.24 -33.97 -30.14
C PRO A 14 24.95 -33.20 -30.34
N ILE A 15 23.88 -33.62 -29.69
CA ILE A 15 22.65 -32.80 -29.57
C ILE A 15 22.98 -31.62 -28.64
N ILE A 16 23.32 -30.49 -29.24
CA ILE A 16 23.47 -29.26 -28.52
C ILE A 16 22.06 -28.80 -28.16
N PHE A 17 21.63 -29.10 -26.93
CA PHE A 17 20.49 -28.43 -26.33
C PHE A 17 20.87 -26.98 -26.12
N ASN A 18 20.53 -26.11 -27.09
CA ASN A 18 20.48 -24.68 -26.84
C ASN A 18 19.35 -24.44 -25.81
N CYS A 19 19.72 -24.41 -24.54
CA CYS A 19 18.87 -23.91 -23.48
C CYS A 19 18.79 -22.38 -23.67
N THR A 20 17.94 -21.92 -24.60
CA THR A 20 17.52 -20.53 -24.63
C THR A 20 16.70 -20.30 -23.39
N THR A 21 17.32 -19.74 -22.35
CA THR A 21 16.60 -19.14 -21.24
C THR A 21 15.79 -17.98 -21.83
N ILE A 22 14.52 -18.22 -22.11
CA ILE A 22 13.56 -17.16 -22.38
C ILE A 22 13.41 -16.43 -21.03
N ASN A 23 14.20 -15.42 -20.78
CA ASN A 23 13.93 -14.44 -19.76
C ASN A 23 12.68 -13.67 -20.21
N LEU A 24 11.52 -14.20 -19.91
CA LEU A 24 10.27 -13.46 -19.89
C LEU A 24 10.38 -12.51 -18.69
N GLU A 25 11.08 -11.39 -18.87
CA GLU A 25 10.90 -10.27 -17.95
C GLU A 25 9.41 -9.94 -17.95
N ARG A 26 8.74 -10.30 -16.88
CA ARG A 26 7.33 -9.98 -16.67
C ARG A 26 7.24 -8.47 -16.47
N LYS A 27 7.02 -7.75 -17.57
CA LYS A 27 6.85 -6.29 -17.52
C LYS A 27 5.54 -6.01 -16.79
N VAL A 28 5.65 -5.61 -15.54
CA VAL A 28 4.50 -5.08 -14.77
C VAL A 28 4.23 -3.68 -15.31
N ASP A 29 2.97 -3.39 -15.63
CA ASP A 29 2.50 -2.03 -15.90
C ASP A 29 1.88 -1.48 -14.61
N PRO A 30 2.62 -0.67 -13.84
CA PRO A 30 2.18 -0.23 -12.52
C PRO A 30 0.96 0.68 -12.62
N PRO A 31 -0.02 0.56 -11.70
CA PRO A 31 -1.25 1.33 -11.72
C PRO A 31 -1.04 2.77 -11.23
N THR A 32 -0.22 3.55 -11.93
CA THR A 32 0.18 4.90 -11.52
C THR A 32 -1.00 5.86 -11.37
N LYS A 33 -2.09 5.66 -12.13
CA LYS A 33 -3.29 6.48 -12.05
C LYS A 33 -4.12 6.22 -10.79
N SER A 34 -3.94 5.06 -10.16
CA SER A 34 -4.61 4.71 -8.90
C SER A 34 -3.89 5.26 -7.68
N TYR A 35 -2.63 5.69 -7.84
CA TYR A 35 -1.85 6.28 -6.76
C TYR A 35 -2.33 7.70 -6.44
N VAL A 36 -2.32 8.04 -5.15
CA VAL A 36 -2.54 9.40 -4.65
C VAL A 36 -1.54 9.72 -3.54
N LYS A 37 -1.11 10.99 -3.47
CA LYS A 37 -0.44 11.53 -2.30
C LYS A 37 -1.51 12.02 -1.32
N VAL A 38 -1.46 11.60 -0.07
CA VAL A 38 -2.40 12.04 0.98
C VAL A 38 -1.78 13.22 1.73
N LEU A 39 -2.56 14.26 1.94
CA LEU A 39 -2.20 15.45 2.69
C LEU A 39 -3.18 15.62 3.85
N HIS A 40 -2.64 15.74 5.06
CA HIS A 40 -3.41 16.05 6.25
C HIS A 40 -2.92 17.37 6.82
N THR A 41 -3.78 18.36 6.82
CA THR A 41 -3.50 19.71 7.34
C THR A 41 -4.25 19.89 8.66
N VAL A 42 -3.52 20.27 9.69
CA VAL A 42 -4.06 20.66 11.00
C VAL A 42 -3.78 22.14 11.19
N ARG A 43 -4.83 22.94 11.31
CA ARG A 43 -4.74 24.36 11.63
C ARG A 43 -5.08 24.58 13.09
N ILE A 44 -4.10 24.98 13.89
CA ILE A 44 -4.29 25.37 15.27
C ILE A 44 -4.70 26.83 15.31
N LEU A 45 -5.89 27.09 15.87
CA LEU A 45 -6.50 28.40 15.92
C LEU A 45 -6.33 29.06 17.30
N GLU A 46 -6.39 28.25 18.38
CA GLU A 46 -6.37 28.76 19.75
C GLU A 46 -5.87 27.70 20.71
N CYS A 47 -5.13 28.11 21.73
CA CYS A 47 -4.72 27.27 22.85
C CYS A 47 -5.45 27.67 24.13
N LEU A 48 -5.44 26.77 25.12
CA LEU A 48 -5.96 27.10 26.44
C LEU A 48 -5.17 28.27 27.07
N PRO A 49 -5.79 29.11 27.93
CA PRO A 49 -5.20 30.33 28.45
C PRO A 49 -3.83 30.15 29.09
N GLU A 50 -3.61 29.04 29.82
CA GLU A 50 -2.34 28.68 30.48
C GLU A 50 -1.21 28.36 29.48
N TYR A 51 -1.53 28.02 28.23
CA TYR A 51 -0.57 27.69 27.19
C TYR A 51 -0.47 28.76 26.09
N GLN A 52 -1.16 29.89 26.22
CA GLN A 52 -1.27 30.92 25.18
C GLN A 52 0.11 31.44 24.72
N ALA A 53 1.05 31.60 25.64
CA ALA A 53 2.41 32.11 25.35
C ALA A 53 3.26 31.14 24.50
N MET A 54 2.92 29.86 24.49
CA MET A 54 3.63 28.79 23.78
C MET A 54 2.75 28.13 22.71
N CYS A 55 1.62 28.78 22.37
CA CYS A 55 0.66 28.22 21.43
C CYS A 55 1.25 28.15 20.02
N PRO A 56 1.35 26.97 19.41
CA PRO A 56 1.87 26.80 18.06
C PRO A 56 0.77 27.14 17.01
N VAL A 57 0.23 28.37 17.08
CA VAL A 57 -0.78 28.82 16.09
C VAL A 57 -0.23 28.74 14.69
N GLY A 58 -0.98 28.11 13.77
CA GLY A 58 -0.59 27.99 12.38
C GLY A 58 -1.04 26.67 11.74
N ASP A 59 -0.58 26.46 10.53
CA ASP A 59 -0.88 25.29 9.73
C ASP A 59 0.28 24.27 9.84
N PHE A 60 -0.05 23.06 10.23
CA PHE A 60 0.84 21.91 10.27
C PHE A 60 0.38 20.91 9.21
N MET A 61 1.29 20.52 8.33
CA MET A 61 0.98 19.56 7.27
C MET A 61 1.79 18.31 7.47
N SER A 62 1.10 17.17 7.54
CA SER A 62 1.67 15.85 7.38
C SER A 62 1.28 15.27 6.02
N MET A 63 2.04 14.27 5.57
CA MET A 63 1.81 13.65 4.29
C MET A 63 2.07 12.16 4.33
N GLY A 64 1.32 11.45 3.50
CA GLY A 64 1.49 10.03 3.26
C GLY A 64 1.21 9.66 1.82
N SER A 65 1.12 8.40 1.59
CA SER A 65 0.76 7.77 0.33
C SER A 65 -0.58 7.08 0.45
N GLY A 66 -1.27 6.88 -0.66
CA GLY A 66 -2.52 6.11 -0.71
C GLY A 66 -2.76 5.57 -2.10
N MET A 67 -3.76 4.72 -2.21
CA MET A 67 -4.15 4.14 -3.48
C MET A 67 -5.66 3.94 -3.54
N ILE A 68 -6.25 4.19 -4.71
CA ILE A 68 -7.64 3.86 -5.00
C ILE A 68 -7.78 2.34 -5.03
N VAL A 69 -8.73 1.79 -4.28
CA VAL A 69 -9.04 0.36 -4.22
C VAL A 69 -10.50 0.12 -4.61
N ASN A 70 -10.72 -0.83 -5.50
CA ASN A 70 -12.05 -1.20 -6.01
C ASN A 70 -12.78 -2.08 -4.99
N ILE A 71 -13.47 -1.49 -4.03
CA ILE A 71 -14.22 -2.23 -2.98
C ILE A 71 -15.73 -1.94 -3.01
N ILE A 72 -16.14 -0.79 -3.55
CA ILE A 72 -17.55 -0.38 -3.65
C ILE A 72 -17.79 0.17 -5.04
N GLU A 73 -18.71 -0.44 -5.76
CA GLU A 73 -19.06 -0.02 -7.12
C GLU A 73 -19.56 1.44 -7.15
N GLY A 74 -19.02 2.22 -8.07
CA GLY A 74 -19.38 3.63 -8.25
C GLY A 74 -18.84 4.59 -7.19
N GLN A 75 -18.07 4.12 -6.22
CA GLN A 75 -17.42 4.94 -5.20
C GLN A 75 -15.90 4.91 -5.36
N THR A 76 -15.27 6.07 -5.20
CA THR A 76 -13.81 6.15 -5.16
C THR A 76 -13.34 6.12 -3.71
N ILE A 77 -12.76 4.99 -3.33
CA ILE A 77 -12.24 4.75 -2.00
C ILE A 77 -10.71 4.69 -2.09
N VAL A 78 -10.05 5.53 -1.30
CA VAL A 78 -8.60 5.54 -1.15
C VAL A 78 -8.24 4.85 0.16
N ILE A 79 -7.33 3.91 0.10
CA ILE A 79 -6.74 3.24 1.27
C ILE A 79 -5.37 3.86 1.56
N THR A 80 -5.13 4.15 2.83
CA THR A 80 -3.87 4.68 3.38
C THR A 80 -3.63 4.11 4.78
N ALA A 81 -2.57 4.55 5.48
CA ALA A 81 -2.34 4.19 6.88
C ALA A 81 -3.24 5.03 7.81
N GLY A 82 -3.60 4.47 8.97
CA GLY A 82 -4.47 5.12 9.95
C GLY A 82 -3.87 6.41 10.49
N HIS A 83 -2.60 6.37 10.89
CA HIS A 83 -1.88 7.55 11.41
C HIS A 83 -1.72 8.70 10.37
N VAL A 84 -1.95 8.44 9.07
CA VAL A 84 -1.98 9.49 8.04
C VAL A 84 -3.29 10.26 8.08
N CYS A 85 -4.38 9.62 8.51
CA CYS A 85 -5.71 10.22 8.61
C CYS A 85 -5.97 10.93 9.94
N GLU A 86 -5.27 10.52 10.98
CA GLU A 86 -5.48 11.00 12.33
C GLU A 86 -4.22 11.68 12.84
N SER A 87 -4.34 12.92 13.31
CA SER A 87 -3.27 13.60 14.02
C SER A 87 -3.58 13.61 15.51
N GLU A 88 -2.61 13.21 16.32
CA GLU A 88 -2.69 13.41 17.76
C GLU A 88 -2.65 14.91 18.06
N ILE A 89 -3.77 15.44 18.48
CA ILE A 89 -3.88 16.83 18.93
C ILE A 89 -3.92 16.80 20.45
N ASP A 90 -3.01 17.53 21.05
CA ASP A 90 -2.97 17.69 22.52
C ASP A 90 -4.14 18.61 22.96
N GLU A 91 -5.30 18.00 23.18
CA GLU A 91 -6.50 18.70 23.64
C GLU A 91 -6.33 19.33 25.03
N ASN A 92 -5.29 18.94 25.79
CA ASN A 92 -4.94 19.58 27.05
C ASN A 92 -4.25 20.94 26.85
N ARG A 93 -3.87 21.28 25.62
CA ARG A 93 -3.22 22.56 25.28
C ARG A 93 -3.96 23.33 24.22
N ILE A 94 -4.63 22.66 23.31
CA ILE A 94 -5.27 23.23 22.12
C ILE A 94 -6.77 23.25 22.34
N SER A 95 -7.35 24.46 22.42
CA SER A 95 -8.79 24.65 22.61
C SER A 95 -9.59 24.70 21.31
N LYS A 96 -8.91 25.08 20.18
CA LYS A 96 -9.58 25.17 18.89
C LYS A 96 -8.62 24.82 17.75
N HIS A 97 -9.05 23.89 16.90
CA HIS A 97 -8.32 23.49 15.70
C HIS A 97 -9.30 23.14 14.56
N GLN A 98 -8.77 23.05 13.37
CA GLN A 98 -9.45 22.51 12.18
C GLN A 98 -8.55 21.46 11.55
N GLN A 99 -9.14 20.41 11.01
CA GLN A 99 -8.44 19.38 10.27
C GLN A 99 -9.03 19.25 8.87
N GLU A 100 -8.17 19.09 7.89
CA GLU A 100 -8.55 18.89 6.50
C GLU A 100 -7.72 17.76 5.89
N LEU A 101 -8.39 16.79 5.28
CA LEU A 101 -7.79 15.73 4.50
C LEU A 101 -8.04 15.96 3.02
N SER A 102 -6.99 15.84 2.23
CA SER A 102 -7.07 15.92 0.79
C SER A 102 -6.12 14.92 0.14
N VAL A 103 -6.36 14.61 -1.12
CA VAL A 103 -5.47 13.77 -1.92
C VAL A 103 -5.05 14.50 -3.19
N VAL A 104 -3.81 14.28 -3.62
CA VAL A 104 -3.31 14.78 -4.90
C VAL A 104 -3.23 13.60 -5.87
N ASP A 105 -3.94 13.70 -6.98
CA ASP A 105 -4.03 12.68 -8.01
C ASP A 105 -2.79 12.62 -8.92
N TYR A 106 -2.75 11.67 -9.85
CA TYR A 106 -1.64 11.51 -10.80
C TYR A 106 -1.50 12.68 -11.79
N LYS A 107 -2.48 13.57 -11.90
CA LYS A 107 -2.42 14.81 -12.71
C LYS A 107 -1.97 16.01 -11.89
N GLY A 108 -1.85 15.87 -10.57
CA GLY A 108 -1.52 16.96 -9.66
C GLY A 108 -2.74 17.75 -9.17
N ASN A 109 -3.97 17.29 -9.45
CA ASN A 109 -5.17 17.93 -8.91
C ASN A 109 -5.38 17.50 -7.47
N GLN A 110 -5.77 18.47 -6.63
CA GLN A 110 -6.13 18.22 -5.24
C GLN A 110 -7.63 18.00 -5.10
N HIS A 111 -8.00 16.95 -4.34
CA HIS A 111 -9.38 16.55 -4.07
C HIS A 111 -9.59 16.46 -2.57
N GLN A 112 -10.70 16.98 -2.07
CA GLN A 112 -11.09 16.81 -0.67
C GLN A 112 -11.43 15.34 -0.39
N ALA A 113 -10.99 14.86 0.77
CA ALA A 113 -11.19 13.49 1.20
C ALA A 113 -11.92 13.43 2.55
N HIS A 114 -12.75 12.43 2.74
CA HIS A 114 -13.55 12.23 3.96
C HIS A 114 -13.25 10.86 4.55
N VAL A 115 -12.93 10.80 5.84
CA VAL A 115 -12.68 9.54 6.53
C VAL A 115 -13.96 8.73 6.61
N ILE A 116 -13.92 7.50 6.10
CA ILE A 116 -14.98 6.50 6.27
C ILE A 116 -14.72 5.70 7.55
N LYS A 117 -13.49 5.23 7.67
CA LYS A 117 -13.01 4.42 8.80
C LYS A 117 -11.51 4.61 8.94
N ALA A 118 -11.08 4.83 10.16
CA ALA A 118 -9.66 4.80 10.51
C ALA A 118 -9.47 3.88 11.72
N THR A 119 -8.33 3.20 11.74
CA THR A 119 -7.85 2.43 12.88
C THR A 119 -6.39 2.79 13.06
N GLN A 120 -6.07 3.31 14.22
CA GLN A 120 -4.71 3.57 14.64
C GLN A 120 -4.54 2.93 16.01
N ASP A 121 -3.61 1.99 16.10
CA ASP A 121 -3.22 1.43 17.38
C ASP A 121 -1.71 1.26 17.36
N ASN A 122 -1.05 1.78 18.37
CA ASN A 122 0.41 1.94 18.42
C ASN A 122 1.14 0.67 18.92
N GLY A 123 0.48 -0.50 18.93
CA GLY A 123 1.01 -1.75 19.43
C GLY A 123 1.22 -2.85 18.38
N MET A 124 2.08 -3.82 18.69
CA MET A 124 2.14 -5.07 17.93
C MET A 124 0.79 -5.80 18.05
N GLY A 125 0.22 -6.22 16.91
CA GLY A 125 -1.11 -6.83 16.82
C GLY A 125 -2.22 -5.86 16.41
N SER A 126 -1.92 -4.58 16.24
CA SER A 126 -2.87 -3.55 15.82
C SER A 126 -2.92 -3.36 14.30
N VAL A 127 -4.02 -2.80 13.84
CA VAL A 127 -4.26 -2.47 12.44
C VAL A 127 -4.12 -0.96 12.26
N ASP A 128 -3.15 -0.53 11.46
CA ASP A 128 -2.94 0.88 11.10
C ASP A 128 -3.42 1.10 9.67
N MET A 129 -4.71 1.36 9.49
CA MET A 129 -5.35 1.56 8.18
C MET A 129 -6.41 2.66 8.24
N CYS A 130 -6.56 3.36 7.12
CA CYS A 130 -7.62 4.34 6.91
C CYS A 130 -8.21 4.20 5.52
N ALA A 131 -9.51 4.37 5.43
CA ALA A 131 -10.26 4.48 4.19
C ALA A 131 -10.86 5.88 4.05
N LEU A 132 -10.62 6.49 2.92
CA LEU A 132 -11.09 7.82 2.57
C LEU A 132 -12.07 7.73 1.40
N TRP A 133 -13.19 8.42 1.50
CA TRP A 133 -14.08 8.67 0.38
C TRP A 133 -13.67 9.94 -0.34
N VAL A 134 -13.48 9.88 -1.67
CA VAL A 134 -13.03 11.00 -2.50
C VAL A 134 -13.99 11.19 -3.69
N PRO A 135 -15.11 11.90 -3.51
CA PRO A 135 -16.22 11.92 -4.48
C PRO A 135 -15.86 12.55 -5.82
N THR A 136 -14.89 13.45 -5.85
CA THR A 136 -14.47 14.17 -7.08
C THR A 136 -13.41 13.44 -7.90
N LEU A 137 -12.75 12.44 -7.33
CA LEU A 137 -11.75 11.61 -8.00
C LEU A 137 -12.46 10.51 -8.80
N LYS A 138 -12.09 10.34 -10.08
CA LYS A 138 -12.78 9.42 -11.02
C LYS A 138 -11.87 8.39 -11.66
N GLU A 139 -10.65 8.25 -11.14
CA GLU A 139 -9.70 7.27 -11.66
C GLU A 139 -10.05 5.85 -11.16
N GLY A 140 -9.62 4.85 -11.94
CA GLY A 140 -9.81 3.43 -11.56
C GLY A 140 -8.86 3.00 -10.45
N GLY A 141 -9.32 2.09 -9.62
CA GLY A 141 -8.55 1.51 -8.52
C GLY A 141 -7.94 0.15 -8.85
N VAL A 142 -7.13 -0.34 -7.91
CA VAL A 142 -6.65 -1.73 -7.90
C VAL A 142 -7.66 -2.62 -7.16
N ASP A 143 -7.63 -3.91 -7.45
CA ASP A 143 -8.42 -4.87 -6.68
C ASP A 143 -7.59 -5.46 -5.54
N PHE A 144 -8.28 -5.98 -4.54
CA PHE A 144 -7.64 -6.75 -3.48
C PHE A 144 -7.24 -8.14 -3.96
N SER A 145 -6.08 -8.65 -3.54
CA SER A 145 -5.61 -9.99 -3.90
C SER A 145 -6.49 -11.07 -3.28
N MET A 146 -6.80 -12.11 -4.06
CA MET A 146 -7.52 -13.28 -3.55
C MET A 146 -6.66 -14.18 -2.64
N PHE A 147 -5.34 -14.00 -2.66
CA PHE A 147 -4.40 -14.84 -1.95
C PHE A 147 -3.40 -14.01 -1.17
N ALA A 148 -3.06 -14.46 0.03
CA ALA A 148 -1.96 -13.91 0.80
C ALA A 148 -0.63 -14.10 0.05
N PRO A 149 0.30 -13.13 0.12
CA PRO A 149 1.63 -13.31 -0.43
C PRO A 149 2.40 -14.39 0.33
N ARG A 150 3.35 -15.03 -0.34
CA ARG A 150 4.22 -16.05 0.27
C ARG A 150 5.60 -15.47 0.54
N PRO A 151 6.30 -15.90 1.61
CA PRO A 151 7.68 -15.50 1.84
C PRO A 151 8.56 -15.72 0.59
N GLY A 152 9.34 -14.69 0.23
CA GLY A 152 10.15 -14.66 -0.98
C GLY A 152 9.42 -14.22 -2.25
N GLN A 153 8.11 -13.95 -2.19
CA GLN A 153 7.36 -13.41 -3.32
C GLN A 153 7.72 -11.94 -3.55
N GLU A 154 7.94 -11.56 -4.81
CA GLU A 154 8.13 -10.15 -5.19
C GLU A 154 6.86 -9.35 -4.95
N VAL A 155 7.06 -8.18 -4.37
CA VAL A 155 6.03 -7.16 -4.14
C VAL A 155 6.59 -5.79 -4.45
N TYR A 156 5.73 -4.82 -4.66
CA TYR A 156 6.14 -3.43 -4.87
C TYR A 156 5.08 -2.47 -4.35
N TYR A 157 5.45 -1.19 -4.27
CA TYR A 157 4.49 -0.13 -3.99
C TYR A 157 4.80 1.13 -4.81
N LEU A 158 3.77 1.97 -4.96
CA LEU A 158 3.88 3.34 -5.41
C LEU A 158 3.76 4.24 -4.19
N GLY A 159 4.65 5.24 -4.08
CA GLY A 159 4.65 6.08 -2.88
C GLY A 159 5.34 7.42 -3.10
N SER A 160 5.29 8.26 -2.06
CA SER A 160 5.98 9.55 -2.00
C SER A 160 7.02 9.60 -0.87
N PRO A 161 8.09 8.76 -0.94
CA PRO A 161 9.13 8.75 0.08
C PRO A 161 9.74 10.16 0.21
N ALA A 162 9.91 10.63 1.44
CA ALA A 162 10.35 11.99 1.76
C ALA A 162 9.50 13.10 1.09
N GLY A 163 8.23 12.78 0.77
CA GLY A 163 7.32 13.69 0.06
C GLY A 163 7.58 13.84 -1.43
N ILE A 164 8.52 13.09 -2.00
CA ILE A 164 8.88 13.16 -3.42
C ILE A 164 7.73 12.61 -4.26
N TYR A 165 7.05 13.51 -4.96
CA TYR A 165 6.00 13.20 -5.92
C TYR A 165 5.91 14.33 -6.95
N HIS A 166 6.10 14.00 -8.21
CA HIS A 166 6.06 14.95 -9.33
C HIS A 166 5.07 14.44 -10.39
N PRO A 167 3.77 14.73 -10.25
CA PRO A 167 2.76 14.26 -11.18
C PRO A 167 3.15 14.49 -12.66
N PRO A 168 3.00 13.50 -13.53
CA PRO A 168 2.43 12.17 -13.32
C PRO A 168 3.44 11.10 -12.87
N VAL A 169 4.66 11.47 -12.48
CA VAL A 169 5.73 10.54 -12.11
C VAL A 169 5.63 10.19 -10.62
N THR A 170 5.46 8.90 -10.33
CA THR A 170 5.40 8.36 -8.97
C THR A 170 6.57 7.40 -8.75
N PRO A 171 7.33 7.53 -7.66
CA PRO A 171 8.33 6.53 -7.30
C PRO A 171 7.72 5.14 -7.14
N ILE A 172 8.41 4.13 -7.68
CA ILE A 172 8.04 2.72 -7.59
C ILE A 172 9.18 2.00 -6.88
N LEU A 173 8.87 1.33 -5.78
CA LEU A 173 9.85 0.64 -4.96
C LEU A 173 9.48 -0.84 -4.84
N THR A 174 10.46 -1.70 -5.06
CA THR A 174 10.28 -3.15 -5.14
C THR A 174 11.02 -3.86 -4.01
N GLY A 175 10.57 -5.04 -3.65
CA GLY A 175 11.23 -5.89 -2.68
C GLY A 175 10.55 -7.24 -2.53
N LEU A 176 10.81 -7.92 -1.42
CA LEU A 176 10.29 -9.26 -1.16
C LEU A 176 9.41 -9.27 0.08
N PHE A 177 8.30 -9.98 0.01
CA PHE A 177 7.51 -10.30 1.19
C PHE A 177 8.30 -11.26 2.08
N SER A 178 8.49 -10.91 3.35
CA SER A 178 9.29 -11.73 4.29
C SER A 178 8.43 -12.70 5.08
N GLY A 179 7.20 -12.32 5.44
CA GLY A 179 6.26 -13.16 6.19
C GLY A 179 5.45 -12.37 7.20
N ASP A 180 4.43 -13.00 7.77
CA ASP A 180 3.63 -12.45 8.84
C ASP A 180 4.43 -12.41 10.15
N ILE A 181 4.30 -11.33 10.92
CA ILE A 181 4.91 -11.15 12.25
C ILE A 181 3.90 -11.61 13.32
N ASP A 182 2.64 -11.22 13.13
CA ASP A 182 1.54 -11.53 14.04
C ASP A 182 0.21 -11.60 13.26
N ALA A 183 -0.92 -11.58 13.97
CA ALA A 183 -2.26 -11.67 13.37
C ALA A 183 -2.59 -10.48 12.43
N SER A 184 -1.96 -9.32 12.64
CA SER A 184 -2.30 -8.09 11.91
C SER A 184 -1.16 -7.54 11.05
N ASN A 185 0.07 -7.94 11.32
CA ASN A 185 1.25 -7.32 10.73
C ASN A 185 2.12 -8.33 9.98
N ALA A 186 2.79 -7.83 8.94
CA ALA A 186 3.79 -8.57 8.18
C ALA A 186 5.03 -7.70 7.95
N MET A 187 6.14 -8.38 7.70
CA MET A 187 7.40 -7.78 7.32
C MET A 187 7.60 -7.84 5.81
N VAL A 188 8.06 -6.75 5.23
CA VAL A 188 8.39 -6.66 3.81
C VAL A 188 9.72 -5.95 3.61
N GLY A 189 10.56 -6.51 2.74
CA GLY A 189 11.88 -5.97 2.42
C GLY A 189 11.84 -4.92 1.31
N VAL A 190 11.12 -3.82 1.53
CA VAL A 190 11.06 -2.67 0.61
C VAL A 190 11.67 -1.44 1.28
N PRO A 191 12.39 -0.57 0.54
CA PRO A 191 12.87 0.71 1.10
C PRO A 191 11.68 1.61 1.47
N ALA A 192 11.69 2.22 2.67
CA ALA A 192 10.68 3.19 3.05
C ALA A 192 11.25 4.27 4.01
N VAL A 193 10.73 5.47 3.88
CA VAL A 193 10.99 6.62 4.75
C VAL A 193 9.70 7.39 4.97
N GLY A 194 9.71 8.43 5.82
CA GLY A 194 8.55 9.31 6.03
C GLY A 194 7.90 9.72 4.68
N GLY A 195 6.56 9.70 4.60
CA GLY A 195 5.82 9.88 3.35
C GLY A 195 5.49 8.58 2.60
N SER A 196 6.22 7.48 2.87
CA SER A 196 5.84 6.15 2.36
C SER A 196 4.66 5.53 3.11
N SER A 197 4.34 5.99 4.31
CA SER A 197 3.18 5.54 5.10
C SER A 197 1.89 5.60 4.29
N GLY A 198 1.10 4.54 4.34
CA GLY A 198 -0.13 4.39 3.58
C GLY A 198 0.06 3.88 2.15
N SER A 199 1.29 3.66 1.69
CA SER A 199 1.50 2.98 0.40
C SER A 199 0.88 1.60 0.42
N VAL A 200 0.05 1.32 -0.57
CA VAL A 200 -0.51 -0.02 -0.77
C VAL A 200 0.56 -0.91 -1.38
N ILE A 201 0.82 -2.02 -0.71
CA ILE A 201 1.72 -3.06 -1.22
C ILE A 201 0.95 -3.91 -2.24
N LEU A 202 1.54 -4.06 -3.41
CA LEU A 202 0.98 -4.78 -4.56
C LEU A 202 1.78 -6.04 -4.86
N ASP A 203 1.08 -7.07 -5.28
CA ASP A 203 1.71 -8.22 -5.94
C ASP A 203 2.04 -7.88 -7.42
N MET A 204 2.76 -8.77 -8.09
CA MET A 204 3.17 -8.59 -9.51
C MET A 204 1.99 -8.71 -10.50
N ASN A 205 0.74 -8.85 -10.02
CA ASN A 205 -0.48 -8.75 -10.81
C ASN A 205 -1.26 -7.45 -10.52
N ASN A 206 -0.63 -6.48 -9.84
CA ASN A 206 -1.24 -5.21 -9.44
C ASN A 206 -2.40 -5.37 -8.45
N LYS A 207 -2.39 -6.42 -7.63
CA LYS A 207 -3.41 -6.65 -6.61
C LYS A 207 -2.88 -6.24 -5.24
N MET A 208 -3.70 -5.54 -4.46
CA MET A 208 -3.37 -5.15 -3.09
C MET A 208 -3.18 -6.37 -2.20
N VAL A 209 -2.09 -6.40 -1.42
CA VAL A 209 -1.81 -7.44 -0.43
C VAL A 209 -1.63 -6.89 0.99
N GLY A 210 -1.57 -5.57 1.16
CA GLY A 210 -1.47 -4.91 2.46
C GLY A 210 -1.17 -3.44 2.35
N VAL A 211 -0.96 -2.77 3.50
CA VAL A 211 -0.67 -1.34 3.61
C VAL A 211 0.56 -1.11 4.45
N LEU A 212 1.54 -0.40 3.92
CA LEU A 212 2.76 -0.02 4.62
C LEU A 212 2.47 1.07 5.64
N TRP A 213 2.88 0.88 6.89
CA TRP A 213 2.65 1.87 7.93
C TRP A 213 3.88 2.23 8.76
N ALA A 214 4.90 1.36 8.85
CA ALA A 214 6.12 1.65 9.59
C ALA A 214 7.38 1.20 8.86
N ALA A 215 8.49 1.89 9.13
CA ALA A 215 9.83 1.51 8.69
C ALA A 215 10.73 1.31 9.92
N HIS A 216 11.50 0.24 9.92
CA HIS A 216 12.51 0.02 10.95
C HIS A 216 13.75 0.90 10.67
N ASN A 217 14.60 1.13 11.68
CA ASN A 217 15.76 2.03 11.64
C ASN A 217 16.73 1.84 10.46
N PHE A 218 16.66 0.72 9.75
CA PHE A 218 17.50 0.43 8.57
C PHE A 218 16.83 0.78 7.21
N HIS A 219 15.64 1.37 7.20
CA HIS A 219 14.91 1.82 6.00
C HIS A 219 14.66 0.76 4.90
N HIS A 220 15.17 -0.45 5.05
CA HIS A 220 15.01 -1.56 4.10
C HIS A 220 14.12 -2.69 4.64
N VAL A 221 13.73 -2.59 5.91
CA VAL A 221 12.80 -3.51 6.55
C VAL A 221 11.62 -2.69 7.03
N THR A 222 10.47 -2.99 6.49
CA THR A 222 9.24 -2.23 6.72
C THR A 222 8.14 -3.15 7.22
N ILE A 223 7.21 -2.55 7.94
CA ILE A 223 6.04 -3.23 8.49
C ILE A 223 4.82 -2.77 7.70
N MET A 224 4.00 -3.73 7.33
CA MET A 224 2.72 -3.51 6.69
C MET A 224 1.61 -4.17 7.49
N THR A 225 0.40 -3.62 7.44
CA THR A 225 -0.80 -4.37 7.81
C THR A 225 -0.91 -5.55 6.84
N ASN A 226 -0.95 -6.77 7.37
CA ASN A 226 -0.89 -7.96 6.55
C ASN A 226 -2.17 -8.18 5.71
N TRP A 227 -2.13 -9.16 4.82
CA TRP A 227 -3.23 -9.48 3.93
C TRP A 227 -4.52 -9.81 4.68
N TYR A 228 -4.44 -10.57 5.78
CA TYR A 228 -5.62 -10.98 6.55
C TYR A 228 -6.30 -9.79 7.24
N ALA A 229 -5.54 -8.97 7.97
CA ALA A 229 -6.06 -7.80 8.66
C ALA A 229 -6.59 -6.75 7.66
N SER A 230 -5.88 -6.56 6.52
CA SER A 230 -6.36 -5.71 5.44
C SER A 230 -7.70 -6.20 4.88
N SER A 231 -7.86 -7.52 4.71
CA SER A 231 -9.11 -8.10 4.21
C SER A 231 -10.28 -7.86 5.16
N LEU A 232 -10.08 -7.99 6.47
CA LEU A 232 -11.10 -7.72 7.48
C LEU A 232 -11.49 -6.24 7.50
N PHE A 233 -10.50 -5.35 7.42
CA PHE A 233 -10.74 -3.91 7.37
C PHE A 233 -11.59 -3.51 6.14
N LEU A 234 -11.25 -4.03 4.96
CA LEU A 234 -12.01 -3.79 3.74
C LEU A 234 -13.42 -4.40 3.81
N TYR A 235 -13.54 -5.57 4.40
CA TYR A 235 -14.84 -6.22 4.64
C TYR A 235 -15.77 -5.35 5.47
N ASP A 236 -15.28 -4.79 6.58
CA ASP A 236 -16.06 -3.89 7.42
C ASP A 236 -16.57 -2.66 6.65
N ILE A 237 -15.73 -2.07 5.78
CA ILE A 237 -16.15 -0.94 4.94
C ILE A 237 -17.28 -1.35 4.01
N ILE A 238 -17.15 -2.50 3.34
CA ILE A 238 -18.19 -3.00 2.45
C ILE A 238 -19.50 -3.23 3.22
N GLN A 239 -19.43 -3.79 4.42
CA GLN A 239 -20.62 -3.97 5.29
C GLN A 239 -21.28 -2.64 5.63
N MET A 240 -20.50 -1.63 6.02
CA MET A 240 -21.03 -0.30 6.36
C MET A 240 -21.82 0.32 5.20
N TYR A 241 -21.35 0.12 3.94
CA TYR A 241 -22.01 0.70 2.76
C TYR A 241 -23.17 -0.12 2.22
N THR A 242 -23.09 -1.45 2.31
CA THR A 242 -24.05 -2.33 1.65
C THR A 242 -25.12 -2.87 2.60
N GLY A 243 -24.90 -2.80 3.91
CA GLY A 243 -25.76 -3.44 4.93
C GLY A 243 -25.80 -4.97 4.83
N LYS A 244 -24.97 -5.58 3.96
CA LYS A 244 -24.93 -7.02 3.75
C LYS A 244 -23.95 -7.67 4.71
N THR A 245 -24.43 -8.60 5.53
CA THR A 245 -23.61 -9.42 6.44
C THR A 245 -22.98 -10.63 5.75
N GLU A 246 -23.47 -11.02 4.57
CA GLU A 246 -22.90 -12.10 3.75
C GLU A 246 -22.29 -11.52 2.48
N ILE A 247 -21.01 -11.22 2.54
CA ILE A 247 -20.22 -10.91 1.35
C ILE A 247 -19.43 -12.16 1.03
N ASN A 248 -19.66 -12.71 -0.18
CA ASN A 248 -18.83 -13.80 -0.73
C ASN A 248 -17.44 -13.23 -1.11
N LEU A 249 -16.71 -12.75 -0.11
CA LEU A 249 -15.28 -12.59 -0.28
C LEU A 249 -14.72 -14.02 -0.31
N PRO A 250 -13.93 -14.39 -1.34
CA PRO A 250 -13.24 -15.68 -1.38
C PRO A 250 -12.33 -15.89 -0.16
N LEU A 251 -12.18 -14.84 0.63
CA LEU A 251 -11.29 -14.62 1.76
C LEU A 251 -11.64 -15.44 3.02
N LEU A 252 -12.87 -15.91 3.17
CA LEU A 252 -13.33 -16.59 4.40
C LEU A 252 -13.49 -18.11 4.23
N ARG A 253 -13.11 -18.67 3.09
CA ARG A 253 -13.05 -20.13 2.95
C ARG A 253 -11.63 -20.61 3.20
N ARG A 254 -11.34 -20.91 4.46
CA ARG A 254 -10.25 -21.82 4.84
C ARG A 254 -10.71 -23.26 4.76
#